data_28b903b46ec190bdbba0aeaa7d871411
#
_entry.id   28b903b46ec190bdbba0aeaa7d871411
#
_cell.length_a   1.000
_cell.length_b   1.000
_cell.length_c   1.000
_cell.angle_alpha   90.00
_cell.angle_beta   90.00
_cell.angle_gamma   90.00
#
_symmetry.space_group_name_H-M   'P 1'
#
loop_
_entity.id
_entity.type
_entity.pdbx_description
1 polymer ?
#
loop_
_entity_poly.entity_id
_entity_poly.type
_entity_poly.pdbx_seq_one_letter_code
_entity_poly.pdbx_strand_id
1 'polypeptide(L)'
;MYHPDKKFKRDTEERGGAMRYLVVRGRVVMGVCLLAVTICAALMFGTVHIVRTAGTAGKKYPIYSVETNKQLVSMGINCAWDNADIPALIEILGKYNIKATFFVVGDWCDKYPESVRMLYEAGHEIGSHSDTHADMTRLDRTGMQREIRNSATKIEALTGTRPILFRP
;
A
#
# COMPACT_ATOMS: atom_id res chain seq x y z
N MET A 1 51.20 40.62 -89.68
CA MET A 1 50.60 41.70 -88.91
C MET A 1 49.69 41.04 -87.82
N TYR A 2 50.11 41.12 -86.63
CA TYR A 2 49.67 40.40 -85.46
C TYR A 2 48.44 41.11 -84.87
N HIS A 3 47.39 40.40 -84.54
CA HIS A 3 46.32 40.98 -83.71
C HIS A 3 45.92 39.97 -82.56
N PRO A 4 46.14 40.33 -81.30
CA PRO A 4 45.80 39.47 -80.15
C PRO A 4 44.44 39.79 -79.57
N ASP A 5 44.02 38.97 -78.70
CA ASP A 5 42.97 39.09 -77.69
C ASP A 5 41.58 38.61 -78.03
N LYS A 6 41.37 37.32 -77.68
CA LYS A 6 40.10 36.91 -77.13
C LYS A 6 40.31 36.43 -75.69
N LYS A 7 39.90 37.29 -74.78
CA LYS A 7 39.81 36.97 -73.38
C LYS A 7 38.76 35.85 -73.17
N PHE A 8 39.25 34.71 -72.77
CA PHE A 8 38.43 33.61 -72.28
C PHE A 8 37.94 33.96 -70.83
N LYS A 9 36.65 34.41 -70.73
CA LYS A 9 35.97 34.52 -69.42
C LYS A 9 35.62 33.16 -68.98
N ARG A 10 36.31 32.68 -67.95
CA ARG A 10 36.00 31.49 -67.24
C ARG A 10 35.02 31.89 -66.14
N ASP A 11 33.73 31.64 -66.33
CA ASP A 11 32.71 31.78 -65.32
C ASP A 11 32.88 30.63 -64.37
N THR A 12 33.63 30.86 -63.30
CA THR A 12 33.61 30.02 -62.06
C THR A 12 32.40 30.45 -61.23
N GLU A 13 31.32 29.76 -61.42
CA GLU A 13 30.16 29.84 -60.50
C GLU A 13 30.58 29.23 -59.15
N GLU A 14 31.11 30.07 -58.30
CA GLU A 14 31.27 29.70 -56.85
C GLU A 14 29.89 29.60 -56.21
N ARG A 15 29.40 28.37 -56.07
CA ARG A 15 28.31 28.08 -55.14
C ARG A 15 28.83 28.23 -53.69
N GLY A 16 29.03 29.46 -53.27
CA GLY A 16 29.27 29.79 -51.86
C GLY A 16 28.00 29.63 -51.09
N GLY A 17 27.78 28.44 -50.55
CA GLY A 17 26.80 28.26 -49.50
C GLY A 17 27.15 29.12 -48.30
N ALA A 18 26.49 30.28 -48.17
CA ALA A 18 26.67 31.17 -47.00
C ALA A 18 26.25 30.42 -45.73
N MET A 19 27.24 29.93 -45.03
CA MET A 19 27.04 29.37 -43.67
C MET A 19 26.58 30.52 -42.78
N ARG A 20 25.27 30.51 -42.46
CA ARG A 20 24.67 31.51 -41.56
C ARG A 20 25.09 31.15 -40.12
N TYR A 21 26.06 31.83 -39.59
CA TYR A 21 26.45 31.70 -38.18
C TYR A 21 25.46 32.51 -37.33
N LEU A 22 24.75 31.79 -36.44
CA LEU A 22 23.93 32.43 -35.45
C LEU A 22 24.81 32.79 -34.23
N VAL A 23 25.19 34.06 -34.12
CA VAL A 23 25.95 34.55 -32.96
C VAL A 23 24.97 34.76 -31.80
N VAL A 24 24.87 33.78 -30.90
CA VAL A 24 24.05 33.91 -29.70
C VAL A 24 24.88 34.53 -28.58
N ARG A 25 24.40 35.63 -27.99
CA ARG A 25 25.07 36.25 -26.85
C ARG A 25 25.13 35.25 -25.68
N GLY A 26 26.31 35.06 -25.05
CA GLY A 26 26.51 34.09 -23.97
C GLY A 26 25.48 34.19 -22.83
N ARG A 27 24.97 35.39 -22.54
CA ARG A 27 23.88 35.60 -21.56
C ARG A 27 22.57 34.92 -21.95
N VAL A 28 22.25 34.83 -23.26
CA VAL A 28 21.04 34.14 -23.75
C VAL A 28 21.21 32.62 -23.64
N VAL A 29 22.39 32.11 -23.97
CA VAL A 29 22.69 30.67 -23.81
C VAL A 29 22.58 30.25 -22.35
N MET A 30 23.17 31.05 -21.43
CA MET A 30 23.10 30.77 -19.99
C MET A 30 21.64 30.83 -19.48
N GLY A 31 20.82 31.77 -19.94
CA GLY A 31 19.40 31.85 -19.60
C GLY A 31 18.61 30.63 -20.07
N VAL A 32 18.85 30.16 -21.31
CA VAL A 32 18.20 28.95 -21.85
C VAL A 32 18.62 27.70 -21.08
N CYS A 33 19.91 27.57 -20.75
CA CYS A 33 20.39 26.43 -19.94
C CYS A 33 19.79 26.42 -18.53
N LEU A 34 19.69 27.58 -17.87
CA LEU A 34 19.05 27.67 -16.56
C LEU A 34 17.56 27.31 -16.64
N LEU A 35 16.84 27.78 -17.66
CA LEU A 35 15.44 27.44 -17.87
C LEU A 35 15.27 25.93 -18.11
N ALA A 36 16.12 25.33 -18.94
CA ALA A 36 16.09 23.88 -19.21
C ALA A 36 16.34 23.06 -17.92
N VAL A 37 17.31 23.47 -17.09
CA VAL A 37 17.58 22.81 -15.80
C VAL A 37 16.40 22.92 -14.84
N THR A 38 15.76 24.09 -14.76
CA THR A 38 14.57 24.28 -13.90
C THR A 38 13.38 23.46 -14.36
N ILE A 39 13.14 23.38 -15.69
CA ILE A 39 12.08 22.52 -16.25
C ILE A 39 12.38 21.05 -15.99
N CYS A 40 13.60 20.59 -16.19
CA CYS A 40 14.00 19.20 -15.89
C CYS A 40 13.82 18.88 -14.39
N ALA A 41 14.24 19.80 -13.49
CA ALA A 41 14.05 19.64 -12.06
C ALA A 41 12.55 19.56 -11.71
N ALA A 42 11.72 20.44 -12.26
CA ALA A 42 10.27 20.44 -12.03
C ALA A 42 9.59 19.15 -12.54
N LEU A 43 10.01 18.65 -13.69
CA LEU A 43 9.53 17.37 -14.24
C LEU A 43 9.97 16.18 -13.36
N MET A 44 11.22 16.16 -12.90
CA MET A 44 11.72 15.11 -12.00
C MET A 44 11.01 15.12 -10.65
N PHE A 45 10.80 16.30 -10.05
CA PHE A 45 10.02 16.43 -8.81
C PHE A 45 8.55 16.06 -9.02
N GLY A 46 7.93 16.50 -10.11
CA GLY A 46 6.54 16.15 -10.47
C GLY A 46 6.36 14.64 -10.65
N THR A 47 7.27 13.96 -11.36
CA THR A 47 7.20 12.50 -11.55
C THR A 47 7.44 11.73 -10.25
N VAL A 48 8.32 12.19 -9.37
CA VAL A 48 8.54 11.54 -8.06
C VAL A 48 7.29 11.65 -7.18
N HIS A 49 6.60 12.79 -7.18
CA HIS A 49 5.32 12.94 -6.46
C HIS A 49 4.19 12.10 -7.08
N ILE A 50 4.08 12.05 -8.40
CA ILE A 50 3.06 11.24 -9.10
C ILE A 50 3.30 9.75 -8.86
N VAL A 51 4.54 9.28 -8.90
CA VAL A 51 4.87 7.86 -8.64
C VAL A 51 4.58 7.49 -7.18
N ARG A 52 4.83 8.37 -6.22
CA ARG A 52 4.45 8.13 -4.80
C ARG A 52 2.93 8.09 -4.58
N THR A 53 2.15 8.92 -5.28
CA THR A 53 0.69 8.92 -5.18
C THR A 53 0.02 7.80 -5.99
N ALA A 54 0.57 7.43 -7.14
CA ALA A 54 0.03 6.34 -7.97
C ALA A 54 0.32 4.94 -7.40
N GLY A 55 1.40 4.78 -6.61
CA GLY A 55 1.76 3.51 -5.96
C GLY A 55 0.89 3.15 -4.74
N THR A 56 0.12 4.10 -4.20
CA THR A 56 -0.73 3.87 -3.00
C THR A 56 -2.23 3.94 -3.28
N ALA A 57 -2.65 4.34 -4.47
CA ALA A 57 -4.07 4.41 -4.82
C ALA A 57 -4.56 3.07 -5.41
N GLY A 58 -4.98 2.13 -4.55
CA GLY A 58 -5.79 1.03 -5.04
C GLY A 58 -5.75 -0.30 -4.32
N LYS A 59 -4.65 -0.73 -3.74
CA LYS A 59 -4.62 -2.00 -3.00
C LYS A 59 -4.57 -1.76 -1.49
N LYS A 60 -5.69 -2.01 -0.81
CA LYS A 60 -5.71 -2.08 0.65
C LYS A 60 -5.13 -3.44 1.05
N TYR A 61 -3.95 -3.43 1.63
CA TYR A 61 -3.36 -4.65 2.18
C TYR A 61 -3.80 -4.85 3.63
N PRO A 62 -3.91 -6.10 4.08
CA PRO A 62 -4.06 -6.39 5.50
C PRO A 62 -2.90 -5.78 6.31
N ILE A 63 -3.15 -5.49 7.58
CA ILE A 63 -2.11 -5.01 8.48
C ILE A 63 -1.23 -6.19 8.86
N TYR A 64 0.03 -6.18 8.46
CA TYR A 64 1.02 -7.23 8.78
C TYR A 64 1.99 -6.80 9.88
N SER A 65 2.23 -5.49 9.98
CA SER A 65 3.16 -4.93 10.95
C SER A 65 2.78 -3.49 11.27
N VAL A 66 3.21 -3.03 12.42
CA VAL A 66 3.06 -1.65 12.86
C VAL A 66 4.45 -1.05 13.05
N GLU A 67 4.67 0.15 12.49
CA GLU A 67 5.92 0.86 12.68
C GLU A 67 6.04 1.31 14.15
N THR A 68 7.06 0.83 14.83
CA THR A 68 7.31 1.14 16.24
C THR A 68 8.79 1.03 16.56
N ASN A 69 9.27 1.89 17.47
CA ASN A 69 10.63 1.82 18.00
C ASN A 69 10.75 0.87 19.22
N LYS A 70 9.64 0.21 19.60
CA LYS A 70 9.58 -0.73 20.74
C LYS A 70 9.73 -2.15 20.23
N GLN A 71 10.46 -2.98 20.96
CA GLN A 71 10.53 -4.43 20.70
C GLN A 71 9.26 -5.09 21.23
N LEU A 72 8.20 -5.06 20.41
CA LEU A 72 6.89 -5.61 20.74
C LEU A 72 6.46 -6.61 19.67
N VAL A 73 5.73 -7.62 20.09
CA VAL A 73 5.04 -8.58 19.22
C VAL A 73 3.57 -8.60 19.56
N SER A 74 2.71 -8.84 18.58
CA SER A 74 1.28 -9.08 18.76
C SER A 74 1.00 -10.57 18.55
N MET A 75 0.29 -11.19 19.48
CA MET A 75 -0.11 -12.59 19.37
C MET A 75 -1.60 -12.66 18.99
N GLY A 76 -1.89 -13.28 17.85
CA GLY A 76 -3.25 -13.56 17.39
C GLY A 76 -3.49 -15.06 17.31
N ILE A 77 -4.52 -15.56 17.96
CA ILE A 77 -4.91 -16.97 18.03
C ILE A 77 -6.28 -17.13 17.38
N ASN A 78 -6.44 -18.10 16.47
CA ASN A 78 -7.73 -18.39 15.85
C ASN A 78 -8.46 -19.49 16.63
N CYS A 79 -9.77 -19.31 16.87
CA CYS A 79 -10.65 -20.26 17.51
C CYS A 79 -11.77 -20.66 16.55
N ALA A 80 -11.66 -21.85 15.95
CA ALA A 80 -12.55 -22.33 14.91
C ALA A 80 -13.06 -23.77 15.10
N TRP A 81 -12.36 -24.62 15.88
CA TRP A 81 -12.68 -26.06 15.99
C TRP A 81 -13.07 -26.49 17.41
N ASP A 82 -12.11 -26.68 18.29
CA ASP A 82 -12.29 -27.17 19.65
C ASP A 82 -11.97 -26.08 20.68
N ASN A 83 -12.36 -26.30 21.93
CA ASN A 83 -12.13 -25.38 23.04
C ASN A 83 -11.39 -26.00 24.22
N ALA A 84 -10.95 -27.24 24.11
CA ALA A 84 -10.36 -27.99 25.21
C ALA A 84 -9.06 -27.35 25.76
N ASP A 85 -8.34 -26.62 24.93
CA ASP A 85 -7.08 -25.95 25.23
C ASP A 85 -7.27 -24.54 25.84
N ILE A 86 -8.47 -23.96 25.79
CA ILE A 86 -8.72 -22.58 26.25
C ILE A 86 -8.34 -22.37 27.70
N PRO A 87 -8.73 -23.23 28.68
CA PRO A 87 -8.32 -23.03 30.07
C PRO A 87 -6.79 -23.04 30.26
N ALA A 88 -6.09 -23.95 29.60
CA ALA A 88 -4.65 -24.03 29.66
C ALA A 88 -3.96 -22.82 29.03
N LEU A 89 -4.48 -22.31 27.90
CA LEU A 89 -3.98 -21.09 27.28
C LEU A 89 -4.14 -19.87 28.20
N ILE A 90 -5.30 -19.70 28.81
CA ILE A 90 -5.54 -18.61 29.78
C ILE A 90 -4.56 -18.69 30.95
N GLU A 91 -4.34 -19.89 31.50
CA GLU A 91 -3.40 -20.10 32.61
C GLU A 91 -1.96 -19.72 32.19
N ILE A 92 -1.49 -20.24 31.04
CA ILE A 92 -0.13 -19.99 30.55
C ILE A 92 0.06 -18.51 30.26
N LEU A 93 -0.85 -17.87 29.52
CA LEU A 93 -0.76 -16.45 29.17
C LEU A 93 -0.82 -15.57 30.45
N GLY A 94 -1.68 -15.94 31.40
CA GLY A 94 -1.79 -15.26 32.67
C GLY A 94 -0.51 -15.35 33.51
N LYS A 95 0.15 -16.53 33.55
CA LYS A 95 1.42 -16.75 34.24
C LYS A 95 2.53 -15.80 33.77
N TYR A 96 2.55 -15.48 32.48
CA TYR A 96 3.53 -14.57 31.88
C TYR A 96 3.02 -13.14 31.70
N ASN A 97 1.81 -12.82 32.20
CA ASN A 97 1.14 -11.55 32.03
C ASN A 97 1.05 -11.11 30.55
N ILE A 98 0.78 -12.08 29.68
CA ILE A 98 0.65 -11.85 28.22
C ILE A 98 -0.84 -11.69 27.89
N LYS A 99 -1.16 -10.63 27.14
CA LYS A 99 -2.47 -10.47 26.52
C LYS A 99 -2.36 -10.77 25.02
N ALA A 100 -3.36 -11.48 24.50
CA ALA A 100 -3.44 -11.88 23.10
C ALA A 100 -4.79 -11.45 22.51
N THR A 101 -4.88 -11.43 21.18
CA THR A 101 -6.14 -11.29 20.46
C THR A 101 -6.61 -12.67 20.02
N PHE A 102 -7.81 -13.08 20.43
CA PHE A 102 -8.44 -14.32 20.00
C PHE A 102 -9.46 -14.00 18.89
N PHE A 103 -9.20 -14.46 17.69
CA PHE A 103 -10.10 -14.34 16.54
C PHE A 103 -11.05 -15.54 16.55
N VAL A 104 -12.31 -15.29 16.92
CA VAL A 104 -13.30 -16.36 17.10
C VAL A 104 -14.29 -16.39 15.94
N VAL A 105 -14.62 -17.60 15.47
CA VAL A 105 -15.67 -17.84 14.47
C VAL A 105 -17.04 -17.73 15.13
N GLY A 106 -18.04 -17.18 14.43
CA GLY A 106 -19.41 -17.06 14.96
C GLY A 106 -20.03 -18.39 15.38
N ASP A 107 -19.87 -19.44 14.56
CA ASP A 107 -20.32 -20.81 14.90
C ASP A 107 -19.61 -21.35 16.15
N TRP A 108 -18.35 -20.96 16.38
CA TRP A 108 -17.60 -21.31 17.58
C TRP A 108 -18.14 -20.57 18.82
N CYS A 109 -18.58 -19.30 18.64
CA CYS A 109 -19.28 -18.56 19.71
C CYS A 109 -20.57 -19.25 20.13
N ASP A 110 -21.36 -19.75 19.19
CA ASP A 110 -22.59 -20.45 19.47
C ASP A 110 -22.34 -21.80 20.16
N LYS A 111 -21.28 -22.49 19.77
CA LYS A 111 -20.94 -23.81 20.32
C LYS A 111 -20.27 -23.73 21.69
N TYR A 112 -19.44 -22.71 21.91
CA TYR A 112 -18.62 -22.56 23.11
C TYR A 112 -18.71 -21.16 23.75
N PRO A 113 -19.91 -20.68 24.10
CA PRO A 113 -20.11 -19.32 24.60
C PRO A 113 -19.31 -19.01 25.86
N GLU A 114 -19.17 -20.01 26.77
CA GLU A 114 -18.42 -19.84 28.01
C GLU A 114 -16.92 -19.64 27.73
N SER A 115 -16.36 -20.29 26.75
CA SER A 115 -14.95 -20.09 26.37
C SER A 115 -14.68 -18.68 25.87
N VAL A 116 -15.62 -18.08 25.13
CA VAL A 116 -15.53 -16.65 24.70
C VAL A 116 -15.54 -15.74 25.93
N ARG A 117 -16.46 -15.99 26.89
CA ARG A 117 -16.52 -15.19 28.14
C ARG A 117 -15.25 -15.33 28.96
N MET A 118 -14.75 -16.55 29.16
CA MET A 118 -13.51 -16.82 29.91
C MET A 118 -12.32 -16.06 29.30
N LEU A 119 -12.17 -16.08 27.99
CA LEU A 119 -11.11 -15.34 27.30
C LEU A 119 -11.24 -13.83 27.49
N TYR A 120 -12.45 -13.29 27.36
CA TYR A 120 -12.73 -11.88 27.56
C TYR A 120 -12.50 -11.44 29.02
N GLU A 121 -13.01 -12.20 30.01
CA GLU A 121 -12.84 -11.93 31.43
C GLU A 121 -11.38 -12.03 31.88
N ALA A 122 -10.60 -12.90 31.24
CA ALA A 122 -9.14 -12.98 31.44
C ALA A 122 -8.40 -11.75 30.85
N GLY A 123 -9.13 -10.82 30.20
CA GLY A 123 -8.59 -9.57 29.67
C GLY A 123 -7.90 -9.72 28.32
N HIS A 124 -8.23 -10.75 27.57
CA HIS A 124 -7.81 -10.90 26.18
C HIS A 124 -8.74 -10.11 25.25
N GLU A 125 -8.23 -9.68 24.09
CA GLU A 125 -9.04 -9.06 23.05
C GLU A 125 -9.75 -10.13 22.22
N ILE A 126 -11.04 -9.93 21.95
CA ILE A 126 -11.82 -10.82 21.08
C ILE A 126 -12.03 -10.15 19.71
N GLY A 127 -11.46 -10.73 18.66
CA GLY A 127 -11.64 -10.35 17.27
C GLY A 127 -12.57 -11.29 16.54
N SER A 128 -13.11 -10.86 15.40
CA SER A 128 -13.97 -11.68 14.55
C SER A 128 -13.15 -12.48 13.54
N HIS A 129 -13.52 -13.76 13.35
CA HIS A 129 -12.95 -14.66 12.32
C HIS A 129 -14.03 -15.18 11.37
N SER A 130 -14.92 -14.31 10.89
CA SER A 130 -16.15 -14.59 10.16
C SER A 130 -17.21 -15.33 10.99
N ASP A 131 -18.38 -15.56 10.41
CA ASP A 131 -19.48 -16.25 11.08
C ASP A 131 -19.37 -17.77 10.96
N THR A 132 -19.21 -18.25 9.72
CA THR A 132 -19.20 -19.69 9.40
C THR A 132 -17.85 -20.22 8.91
N HIS A 133 -16.78 -19.43 9.03
CA HIS A 133 -15.46 -19.73 8.50
C HIS A 133 -15.47 -19.95 6.97
N ALA A 134 -16.34 -19.23 6.26
CA ALA A 134 -16.49 -19.33 4.82
C ALA A 134 -15.29 -18.74 4.08
N ASP A 135 -14.95 -19.30 2.93
CA ASP A 135 -13.99 -18.71 2.01
C ASP A 135 -14.52 -17.38 1.45
N MET A 136 -14.03 -16.28 1.99
CA MET A 136 -14.48 -14.92 1.65
C MET A 136 -14.29 -14.60 0.17
N THR A 137 -13.35 -15.27 -0.52
CA THR A 137 -13.10 -15.03 -1.95
C THR A 137 -14.21 -15.58 -2.85
N ARG A 138 -15.03 -16.49 -2.33
CA ARG A 138 -16.17 -17.10 -3.03
C ARG A 138 -17.49 -16.42 -2.72
N LEU A 139 -17.52 -15.46 -1.81
CA LEU A 139 -18.71 -14.74 -1.43
C LEU A 139 -18.86 -13.46 -2.25
N ASP A 140 -20.11 -13.11 -2.53
CA ASP A 140 -20.46 -11.78 -3.00
C ASP A 140 -20.34 -10.75 -1.84
N ARG A 141 -20.45 -9.46 -2.18
CA ARG A 141 -20.38 -8.39 -1.18
C ARG A 141 -21.37 -8.56 -0.03
N THR A 142 -22.59 -9.01 -0.33
CA THR A 142 -23.65 -9.20 0.67
C THR A 142 -23.31 -10.37 1.59
N GLY A 143 -22.80 -11.46 1.04
CA GLY A 143 -22.29 -12.61 1.81
C GLY A 143 -21.16 -12.22 2.75
N MET A 144 -20.15 -11.51 2.24
CA MET A 144 -19.04 -11.02 3.08
C MET A 144 -19.56 -10.12 4.23
N GLN A 145 -20.46 -9.20 3.95
CA GLN A 145 -21.04 -8.33 4.97
C GLN A 145 -21.83 -9.10 6.03
N ARG A 146 -22.54 -10.16 5.64
CA ARG A 146 -23.26 -11.03 6.56
C ARG A 146 -22.31 -11.77 7.49
N GLU A 147 -21.28 -12.40 6.95
CA GLU A 147 -20.23 -13.08 7.73
C GLU A 147 -19.63 -12.16 8.81
N ILE A 148 -19.27 -10.93 8.42
CA ILE A 148 -18.67 -9.96 9.34
C ILE A 148 -19.69 -9.49 10.40
N ARG A 149 -20.94 -9.18 10.02
CA ARG A 149 -21.95 -8.64 10.93
C ARG A 149 -22.42 -9.68 11.92
N ASN A 150 -22.70 -10.89 11.46
CA ASN A 150 -23.24 -11.95 12.31
C ASN A 150 -22.24 -12.32 13.41
N SER A 151 -20.98 -12.60 13.03
CA SER A 151 -19.96 -12.92 14.02
C SER A 151 -19.76 -11.78 15.02
N ALA A 152 -19.71 -10.52 14.55
CA ALA A 152 -19.59 -9.36 15.41
C ALA A 152 -20.77 -9.25 16.40
N THR A 153 -22.00 -9.53 15.96
CA THR A 153 -23.19 -9.51 16.82
C THR A 153 -23.14 -10.62 17.89
N LYS A 154 -22.71 -11.84 17.50
CA LYS A 154 -22.56 -12.95 18.45
C LYS A 154 -21.49 -12.64 19.52
N ILE A 155 -20.34 -12.11 19.11
CA ILE A 155 -19.27 -11.70 20.04
C ILE A 155 -19.77 -10.61 21.00
N GLU A 156 -20.44 -9.58 20.46
CA GLU A 156 -20.98 -8.47 21.26
C GLU A 156 -22.02 -8.95 22.29
N ALA A 157 -22.86 -9.91 21.91
CA ALA A 157 -23.84 -10.51 22.82
C ALA A 157 -23.19 -11.27 24.00
N LEU A 158 -22.00 -11.84 23.81
CA LEU A 158 -21.27 -12.60 24.83
C LEU A 158 -20.38 -11.74 25.72
N THR A 159 -19.79 -10.67 25.17
CA THR A 159 -18.77 -9.87 25.82
C THR A 159 -19.23 -8.45 26.20
N GLY A 160 -20.38 -8.01 25.67
CA GLY A 160 -20.82 -6.62 25.77
C GLY A 160 -20.00 -5.63 24.93
N THR A 161 -19.02 -6.11 24.18
CA THR A 161 -18.11 -5.27 23.39
C THR A 161 -18.08 -5.74 21.95
N ARG A 162 -18.35 -4.79 21.01
CA ARG A 162 -18.28 -5.09 19.59
C ARG A 162 -16.83 -5.20 19.12
N PRO A 163 -16.44 -6.29 18.42
CA PRO A 163 -15.07 -6.44 17.94
C PRO A 163 -14.73 -5.40 16.90
N ILE A 164 -13.52 -4.86 16.98
CA ILE A 164 -12.96 -3.90 16.01
C ILE A 164 -11.94 -4.53 15.04
N LEU A 165 -11.49 -5.74 15.36
CA LEU A 165 -10.55 -6.51 14.55
C LEU A 165 -11.28 -7.64 13.82
N PHE A 166 -10.91 -7.82 12.57
CA PHE A 166 -11.41 -8.88 11.70
C PHE A 166 -10.25 -9.58 11.01
N ARG A 167 -10.29 -10.90 11.01
CA ARG A 167 -9.39 -11.77 10.22
C ARG A 167 -10.27 -12.71 9.40
N PRO A 168 -10.16 -12.68 8.01
CA PRO A 168 -10.91 -13.57 7.14
C PRO A 168 -10.45 -15.01 7.27
#